data_264eaf6fcc8593ba3c702539f9005758
#
_entry.id   264eaf6fcc8593ba3c702539f9005758
#
_cell.length_a   1.000
_cell.length_b   1.000
_cell.length_c   1.000
_cell.angle_alpha   90.00
_cell.angle_beta   90.00
_cell.angle_gamma   90.00
#
_symmetry.space_group_name_H-M   'P 1'
#
loop_
_entity.id
_entity.type
_entity.pdbx_description
1 polymer ?
#
loop_
_entity_poly.entity_id
_entity_poly.type
_entity_poly.pdbx_seq_one_letter_code
_entity_poly.pdbx_strand_id
1 'polypeptide(L)'
;MELVPRIKGILINPKEEWAKIKEESATTAELFTGYAMILAAIPAVAQFIGRAVIGYNIPFVGWVRSGIGSALLYAIVYYIFSLAVVFVLGIIINALATAFGSQQNAVNAMKLAVFSFTPAWVAGVLYIIPPLSILAVLASIYGLYLIYLGFNLPMMETPKDKVLPYLIVTILVAIVLTVIMGAVLGTIFTVGAGFRAF
;
A
#
# COMPACT_ATOMS: atom_id res chain seq x y z
N MET A 1 19.39 -6.25 1.04
CA MET A 1 18.33 -6.54 0.03
C MET A 1 18.51 -5.58 -1.15
N GLU A 2 18.62 -6.08 -2.38
CA GLU A 2 18.69 -5.24 -3.58
C GLU A 2 17.28 -4.84 -4.03
N LEU A 3 17.02 -3.54 -4.08
CA LEU A 3 15.67 -2.98 -4.30
C LEU A 3 15.08 -3.37 -5.67
N VAL A 4 15.79 -3.09 -6.76
CA VAL A 4 15.27 -3.29 -8.13
C VAL A 4 15.06 -4.76 -8.48
N PRO A 5 16.00 -5.69 -8.21
CA PRO A 5 15.77 -7.12 -8.37
C PRO A 5 14.56 -7.62 -7.57
N ARG A 6 14.36 -7.15 -6.34
CA ARG A 6 13.22 -7.50 -5.51
C ARG A 6 11.88 -7.04 -6.12
N ILE A 7 11.81 -5.79 -6.58
CA ILE A 7 10.61 -5.28 -7.27
C ILE A 7 10.30 -6.14 -8.50
N LYS A 8 11.30 -6.42 -9.33
CA LYS A 8 11.10 -7.25 -10.52
C LYS A 8 10.66 -8.67 -10.16
N GLY A 9 11.29 -9.29 -9.17
CA GLY A 9 10.97 -10.64 -8.73
C GLY A 9 9.51 -10.75 -8.28
N ILE A 10 9.06 -9.86 -7.39
CA ILE A 10 7.71 -9.90 -6.84
C ILE A 10 6.63 -9.58 -7.89
N LEU A 11 6.94 -8.73 -8.89
CA LEU A 11 5.99 -8.35 -9.94
C LEU A 11 5.91 -9.37 -11.08
N ILE A 12 7.02 -10.03 -11.44
CA ILE A 12 7.11 -10.87 -12.64
C ILE A 12 7.04 -12.36 -12.28
N ASN A 13 7.72 -12.76 -11.19
CA ASN A 13 7.79 -14.17 -10.77
C ASN A 13 7.53 -14.32 -9.26
N PRO A 14 6.32 -13.94 -8.79
CA PRO A 14 6.02 -13.84 -7.36
C PRO A 14 6.15 -15.18 -6.61
N LYS A 15 5.89 -16.32 -7.27
CA LYS A 15 5.97 -17.63 -6.61
C LYS A 15 7.40 -17.96 -6.16
N GLU A 16 8.37 -17.78 -7.04
CA GLU A 16 9.77 -18.01 -6.72
C GLU A 16 10.30 -16.96 -5.75
N GLU A 17 9.84 -15.71 -5.94
CA GLU A 17 10.30 -14.61 -5.10
C GLU A 17 9.82 -14.75 -3.65
N TRP A 18 8.58 -15.21 -3.42
CA TRP A 18 8.10 -15.51 -2.07
C TRP A 18 8.93 -16.60 -1.37
N ALA A 19 9.39 -17.62 -2.10
CA ALA A 19 10.26 -18.65 -1.53
C ALA A 19 11.59 -18.05 -1.04
N LYS A 20 12.22 -17.18 -1.86
CA LYS A 20 13.45 -16.46 -1.48
C LYS A 20 13.22 -15.53 -0.28
N ILE A 21 12.12 -14.76 -0.31
CA ILE A 21 11.76 -13.84 0.78
C ILE A 21 11.58 -14.58 2.11
N LYS A 22 11.04 -15.79 2.08
CA LYS A 22 10.87 -16.61 3.29
C LYS A 22 12.22 -16.93 3.94
N GLU A 23 13.20 -17.33 3.15
CA GLU A 23 14.51 -17.78 3.62
C GLU A 23 15.41 -16.63 4.11
N GLU A 24 15.16 -15.42 3.61
CA GLU A 24 15.95 -14.26 4.00
C GLU A 24 15.64 -13.83 5.44
N SER A 25 16.67 -13.64 6.24
CA SER A 25 16.54 -12.96 7.53
C SER A 25 16.34 -11.46 7.30
N ALA A 26 15.34 -10.88 7.96
CA ALA A 26 15.09 -9.44 7.92
C ALA A 26 14.39 -9.01 9.21
N THR A 27 14.65 -7.80 9.64
CA THR A 27 13.90 -7.15 10.70
C THR A 27 12.80 -6.26 10.10
N THR A 28 11.77 -5.97 10.89
CA THR A 28 10.75 -4.99 10.48
C THR A 28 11.36 -3.63 10.12
N ALA A 29 12.36 -3.19 10.85
CA ALA A 29 13.05 -1.92 10.57
C ALA A 29 13.75 -1.95 9.20
N GLU A 30 14.44 -3.02 8.86
CA GLU A 30 15.10 -3.16 7.54
C GLU A 30 14.09 -3.24 6.40
N LEU A 31 12.94 -3.90 6.60
CA LEU A 31 11.86 -3.93 5.60
C LEU A 31 11.30 -2.53 5.34
N PHE A 32 11.14 -1.74 6.39
CA PHE A 32 10.63 -0.38 6.25
C PHE A 32 11.66 0.57 5.67
N THR A 33 12.86 0.66 6.25
CA THR A 33 13.88 1.62 5.81
C THR A 33 14.49 1.27 4.46
N GLY A 34 14.68 -0.03 4.19
CA GLY A 34 15.31 -0.50 2.95
C GLY A 34 14.34 -0.72 1.78
N TYR A 35 13.02 -0.73 2.02
CA TYR A 35 12.06 -1.01 0.97
C TYR A 35 10.79 -0.16 1.03
N ALA A 36 9.98 -0.30 2.08
CA ALA A 36 8.66 0.32 2.15
C ALA A 36 8.71 1.85 2.05
N MET A 37 9.61 2.49 2.81
CA MET A 37 9.77 3.96 2.81
C MET A 37 10.19 4.49 1.44
N ILE A 38 11.04 3.76 0.73
CA ILE A 38 11.50 4.16 -0.60
C ILE A 38 10.36 4.06 -1.61
N LEU A 39 9.63 2.93 -1.63
CA LEU A 39 8.55 2.73 -2.59
C LEU A 39 7.32 3.59 -2.29
N ALA A 40 6.95 3.76 -1.03
CA ALA A 40 5.84 4.61 -0.64
C ALA A 40 6.05 6.10 -0.97
N ALA A 41 7.31 6.53 -1.14
CA ALA A 41 7.61 7.88 -1.61
C ALA A 41 7.15 8.11 -3.06
N ILE A 42 7.11 7.08 -3.91
CA ILE A 42 6.70 7.20 -5.31
C ILE A 42 5.27 7.79 -5.43
N PRO A 43 4.22 7.19 -4.87
CA PRO A 43 2.89 7.75 -4.94
C PRO A 43 2.74 9.09 -4.20
N ALA A 44 3.50 9.30 -3.12
CA ALA A 44 3.45 10.57 -2.38
C ALA A 44 3.98 11.75 -3.22
N VAL A 45 5.15 11.58 -3.85
CA VAL A 45 5.72 12.57 -4.76
C VAL A 45 4.85 12.75 -6.00
N ALA A 46 4.33 11.66 -6.56
CA ALA A 46 3.43 11.71 -7.72
C ALA A 46 2.16 12.51 -7.42
N GLN A 47 1.55 12.32 -6.24
CA GLN A 47 0.38 13.08 -5.81
C GLN A 47 0.71 14.56 -5.55
N PHE A 48 1.87 14.86 -4.99
CA PHE A 48 2.30 16.25 -4.85
C PHE A 48 2.34 16.96 -6.21
N ILE A 49 3.03 16.36 -7.20
CA ILE A 49 3.14 16.91 -8.55
C ILE A 49 1.75 17.00 -9.21
N GLY A 50 0.97 15.92 -9.15
CA GLY A 50 -0.36 15.87 -9.72
C GLY A 50 -1.28 16.98 -9.19
N ARG A 51 -1.30 17.20 -7.88
CA ARG A 51 -2.15 18.21 -7.24
C ARG A 51 -1.67 19.64 -7.43
N ALA A 52 -0.35 19.87 -7.35
CA ALA A 52 0.22 21.22 -7.42
C ALA A 52 0.36 21.72 -8.86
N VAL A 53 0.70 20.82 -9.81
CA VAL A 53 1.05 21.22 -11.19
C VAL A 53 -0.08 20.93 -12.15
N ILE A 54 -0.60 19.69 -12.16
CA ILE A 54 -1.63 19.27 -13.13
C ILE A 54 -3.01 19.75 -12.67
N GLY A 55 -3.35 19.56 -11.41
CA GLY A 55 -4.70 19.76 -10.87
C GLY A 55 -5.53 18.48 -10.93
N TYR A 56 -6.70 18.52 -10.30
CA TYR A 56 -7.64 17.40 -10.24
C TYR A 56 -9.07 17.90 -10.36
N ASN A 57 -9.95 17.03 -10.84
CA ASN A 57 -11.35 17.36 -11.01
C ASN A 57 -12.13 17.04 -9.73
N ILE A 58 -12.86 18.03 -9.21
CA ILE A 58 -13.83 17.82 -8.12
C ILE A 58 -15.23 17.79 -8.77
N PRO A 59 -16.04 16.73 -8.54
CA PRO A 59 -17.41 16.69 -9.03
C PRO A 59 -18.18 17.94 -8.64
N PHE A 60 -18.91 18.52 -9.59
CA PHE A 60 -19.71 19.75 -9.46
C PHE A 60 -18.93 21.08 -9.30
N VAL A 61 -17.60 21.03 -9.10
CA VAL A 61 -16.74 22.23 -8.96
C VAL A 61 -15.86 22.43 -10.19
N GLY A 62 -15.42 21.34 -10.83
CA GLY A 62 -14.53 21.37 -11.98
C GLY A 62 -13.06 21.15 -11.62
N TRP A 63 -12.16 21.61 -12.51
CA TRP A 63 -10.71 21.47 -12.32
C TRP A 63 -10.18 22.48 -11.32
N VAL A 64 -9.47 21.98 -10.31
CA VAL A 64 -8.83 22.79 -9.26
C VAL A 64 -7.37 22.39 -9.11
N ARG A 65 -6.54 23.32 -8.67
CA ARG A 65 -5.15 23.07 -8.26
C ARG A 65 -5.01 23.37 -6.79
N SER A 66 -4.25 22.54 -6.09
CA SER A 66 -3.86 22.83 -4.72
C SER A 66 -2.71 23.83 -4.70
N GLY A 67 -2.70 24.73 -3.74
CA GLY A 67 -1.50 25.51 -3.45
C GLY A 67 -0.32 24.59 -3.09
N ILE A 68 0.91 25.00 -3.39
CA ILE A 68 2.12 24.19 -3.19
C ILE A 68 2.22 23.67 -1.74
N GLY A 69 1.96 24.54 -0.74
CA GLY A 69 2.02 24.13 0.68
C GLY A 69 0.97 23.08 1.04
N SER A 70 -0.27 23.24 0.54
CA SER A 70 -1.35 22.28 0.75
C SER A 70 -1.08 20.93 0.05
N ALA A 71 -0.55 20.96 -1.16
CA ALA A 71 -0.19 19.74 -1.90
C ALA A 71 0.97 19.01 -1.21
N LEU A 72 1.97 19.73 -0.70
CA LEU A 72 3.09 19.16 0.05
C LEU A 72 2.63 18.53 1.36
N LEU A 73 1.80 19.23 2.12
CA LEU A 73 1.24 18.71 3.36
C LEU A 73 0.41 17.43 3.09
N TYR A 74 -0.40 17.44 2.03
CA TYR A 74 -1.15 16.25 1.61
C TYR A 74 -0.21 15.08 1.33
N ALA A 75 0.86 15.28 0.56
CA ALA A 75 1.81 14.25 0.20
C ALA A 75 2.53 13.66 1.44
N ILE A 76 2.91 14.52 2.39
CA ILE A 76 3.54 14.09 3.65
C ILE A 76 2.58 13.24 4.48
N VAL A 77 1.35 13.72 4.67
CA VAL A 77 0.33 12.99 5.45
C VAL A 77 0.00 11.67 4.76
N TYR A 78 -0.20 11.68 3.44
CA TYR A 78 -0.43 10.46 2.64
C TYR A 78 0.72 9.45 2.81
N TYR A 79 1.97 9.90 2.73
CA TYR A 79 3.16 9.07 2.91
C TYR A 79 3.17 8.36 4.27
N ILE A 80 2.96 9.14 5.34
CA ILE A 80 2.94 8.61 6.71
C ILE A 80 1.81 7.58 6.88
N PHE A 81 0.60 7.91 6.41
CA PHE A 81 -0.53 7.00 6.49
C PHE A 81 -0.34 5.73 5.63
N SER A 82 0.25 5.85 4.44
CA SER A 82 0.56 4.70 3.59
C SER A 82 1.46 3.69 4.31
N LEU A 83 2.49 4.17 4.99
CA LEU A 83 3.38 3.32 5.78
C LEU A 83 2.66 2.75 7.02
N ALA A 84 1.86 3.56 7.71
CA ALA A 84 1.09 3.12 8.86
C ALA A 84 0.09 2.02 8.51
N VAL A 85 -0.62 2.16 7.39
CA VAL A 85 -1.56 1.13 6.89
C VAL A 85 -0.87 -0.21 6.68
N VAL A 86 0.29 -0.22 6.03
CA VAL A 86 1.07 -1.45 5.79
C VAL A 86 1.58 -2.05 7.09
N PHE A 87 2.04 -1.22 8.02
CA PHE A 87 2.51 -1.66 9.33
C PHE A 87 1.39 -2.31 10.14
N VAL A 88 0.24 -1.63 10.24
CA VAL A 88 -0.93 -2.14 10.95
C VAL A 88 -1.47 -3.41 10.29
N LEU A 89 -1.50 -3.47 8.96
CA LEU A 89 -1.91 -4.67 8.23
C LEU A 89 -1.01 -5.86 8.56
N GLY A 90 0.31 -5.68 8.61
CA GLY A 90 1.25 -6.73 8.99
C GLY A 90 1.02 -7.24 10.42
N ILE A 91 0.74 -6.32 11.38
CA ILE A 91 0.38 -6.69 12.76
C ILE A 91 -0.91 -7.51 12.78
N ILE A 92 -1.93 -7.09 12.05
CA ILE A 92 -3.24 -7.77 12.03
C ILE A 92 -3.13 -9.14 11.36
N ILE A 93 -2.38 -9.26 10.25
CA ILE A 93 -2.07 -10.56 9.64
C ILE A 93 -1.46 -11.48 10.69
N ASN A 94 -0.43 -11.03 11.40
CA ASN A 94 0.19 -11.86 12.43
C ASN A 94 -0.76 -12.23 13.59
N ALA A 95 -1.57 -11.29 14.05
CA ALA A 95 -2.51 -11.51 15.15
C ALA A 95 -3.63 -12.51 14.78
N LEU A 96 -4.07 -12.51 13.52
CA LEU A 96 -5.11 -13.42 13.03
C LEU A 96 -4.56 -14.81 12.65
N ALA A 97 -3.24 -15.00 12.54
CA ALA A 97 -2.63 -16.22 12.03
C ALA A 97 -3.16 -17.49 12.72
N THR A 98 -3.18 -17.51 14.06
CA THR A 98 -3.64 -18.67 14.83
C THR A 98 -5.12 -18.99 14.63
N ALA A 99 -5.97 -17.97 14.43
CA ALA A 99 -7.40 -18.16 14.15
C ALA A 99 -7.66 -18.89 12.83
N PHE A 100 -6.72 -18.78 11.89
CA PHE A 100 -6.75 -19.48 10.60
C PHE A 100 -5.82 -20.69 10.52
N GLY A 101 -5.27 -21.15 11.64
CA GLY A 101 -4.39 -22.31 11.70
C GLY A 101 -3.02 -22.09 11.07
N SER A 102 -2.63 -20.82 10.85
CA SER A 102 -1.35 -20.42 10.31
C SER A 102 -0.30 -20.30 11.44
N GLN A 103 0.97 -20.42 11.08
CA GLN A 103 2.05 -20.12 12.01
C GLN A 103 2.13 -18.62 12.28
N GLN A 104 2.10 -18.26 13.57
CA GLN A 104 2.31 -16.88 13.97
C GLN A 104 3.80 -16.52 13.85
N ASN A 105 4.09 -15.59 12.94
CA ASN A 105 5.44 -15.05 12.72
C ASN A 105 5.36 -13.60 12.30
N ALA A 106 5.68 -12.69 13.21
CA ALA A 106 5.55 -11.25 13.00
C ALA A 106 6.39 -10.75 11.81
N VAL A 107 7.58 -11.30 11.61
CA VAL A 107 8.46 -10.89 10.51
C VAL A 107 7.89 -11.35 9.17
N ASN A 108 7.41 -12.60 9.07
CA ASN A 108 6.82 -13.11 7.84
C ASN A 108 5.52 -12.38 7.48
N ALA A 109 4.68 -12.09 8.48
CA ALA A 109 3.47 -11.30 8.29
C ALA A 109 3.79 -9.88 7.80
N MET A 110 4.85 -9.27 8.33
CA MET A 110 5.30 -7.95 7.90
C MET A 110 5.89 -7.99 6.49
N LYS A 111 6.70 -9.00 6.14
CA LYS A 111 7.16 -9.23 4.77
C LYS A 111 5.98 -9.35 3.81
N LEU A 112 4.98 -10.16 4.19
CA LEU A 112 3.77 -10.35 3.38
C LEU A 112 3.04 -9.02 3.14
N ALA A 113 2.81 -8.22 4.16
CA ALA A 113 2.20 -6.91 4.02
C ALA A 113 3.03 -5.99 3.12
N VAL A 114 4.32 -5.79 3.44
CA VAL A 114 5.20 -4.84 2.74
C VAL A 114 5.34 -5.19 1.24
N PHE A 115 5.69 -6.43 0.91
CA PHE A 115 5.94 -6.80 -0.48
C PHE A 115 4.66 -6.87 -1.32
N SER A 116 3.51 -7.14 -0.71
CA SER A 116 2.23 -7.13 -1.43
C SER A 116 1.76 -5.72 -1.82
N PHE A 117 2.27 -4.66 -1.19
CA PHE A 117 2.00 -3.29 -1.60
C PHE A 117 2.88 -2.79 -2.76
N THR A 118 3.87 -3.56 -3.19
CA THR A 118 4.77 -3.19 -4.29
C THR A 118 4.03 -2.74 -5.56
N PRO A 119 3.01 -3.46 -6.07
CA PRO A 119 2.29 -3.04 -7.28
C PRO A 119 1.61 -1.68 -7.11
N ALA A 120 0.99 -1.44 -5.96
CA ALA A 120 0.31 -0.18 -5.66
C ALA A 120 1.30 0.99 -5.58
N TRP A 121 2.44 0.80 -4.94
CA TRP A 121 3.46 1.84 -4.84
C TRP A 121 4.12 2.14 -6.18
N VAL A 122 4.48 1.11 -6.96
CA VAL A 122 5.10 1.31 -8.29
C VAL A 122 4.13 1.98 -9.25
N ALA A 123 2.88 1.49 -9.33
CA ALA A 123 1.86 2.10 -10.15
C ALA A 123 1.42 3.49 -9.64
N GLY A 124 1.74 3.81 -8.40
CA GLY A 124 1.47 5.12 -7.80
C GLY A 124 2.13 6.29 -8.52
N VAL A 125 3.15 6.04 -9.38
CA VAL A 125 3.70 7.06 -10.28
C VAL A 125 2.62 7.67 -11.20
N LEU A 126 1.57 6.92 -11.51
CA LEU A 126 0.45 7.37 -12.34
C LEU A 126 -0.40 8.48 -11.68
N TYR A 127 -0.27 8.68 -10.37
CA TYR A 127 -0.91 9.80 -9.67
C TYR A 127 -0.38 11.18 -10.08
N ILE A 128 0.73 11.24 -10.82
CA ILE A 128 1.16 12.49 -11.48
C ILE A 128 0.05 13.01 -12.38
N ILE A 129 -0.64 12.11 -13.10
CA ILE A 129 -1.75 12.44 -14.01
C ILE A 129 -3.05 11.92 -13.37
N PRO A 130 -3.83 12.75 -12.65
CA PRO A 130 -4.97 12.29 -11.86
C PRO A 130 -5.99 11.40 -12.59
N PRO A 131 -6.33 11.62 -13.88
CA PRO A 131 -7.17 10.68 -14.61
C PRO A 131 -6.63 9.26 -14.73
N LEU A 132 -5.30 9.06 -14.65
CA LEU A 132 -4.68 7.74 -14.69
C LEU A 132 -4.67 7.03 -13.32
N SER A 133 -5.15 7.68 -12.27
CA SER A 133 -5.22 7.08 -10.92
C SER A 133 -5.99 5.76 -10.89
N ILE A 134 -6.97 5.58 -11.77
CA ILE A 134 -7.72 4.32 -11.90
C ILE A 134 -6.80 3.14 -12.22
N LEU A 135 -5.75 3.35 -13.02
CA LEU A 135 -4.80 2.30 -13.36
C LEU A 135 -3.95 1.91 -12.14
N ALA A 136 -3.62 2.87 -11.26
CA ALA A 136 -2.94 2.57 -10.00
C ALA A 136 -3.84 1.75 -9.05
N VAL A 137 -5.15 2.05 -9.03
CA VAL A 137 -6.13 1.24 -8.29
C VAL A 137 -6.21 -0.18 -8.86
N LEU A 138 -6.27 -0.33 -10.19
CA LEU A 138 -6.25 -1.66 -10.82
C LEU A 138 -4.96 -2.44 -10.51
N ALA A 139 -3.81 -1.78 -10.49
CA ALA A 139 -2.55 -2.41 -10.10
C ALA A 139 -2.56 -2.88 -8.63
N SER A 140 -3.29 -2.21 -7.74
CA SER A 140 -3.42 -2.64 -6.34
C SER A 140 -4.14 -3.98 -6.19
N ILE A 141 -5.01 -4.36 -7.14
CA ILE A 141 -5.66 -5.68 -7.17
C ILE A 141 -4.61 -6.79 -7.31
N TYR A 142 -3.54 -6.55 -8.04
CA TYR A 142 -2.43 -7.51 -8.10
C TYR A 142 -1.77 -7.72 -6.73
N GLY A 143 -1.77 -6.72 -5.86
CA GLY A 143 -1.33 -6.86 -4.47
C GLY A 143 -2.15 -7.89 -3.68
N LEU A 144 -3.47 -8.00 -3.93
CA LEU A 144 -4.31 -9.02 -3.32
C LEU A 144 -3.92 -10.44 -3.78
N TYR A 145 -3.57 -10.59 -5.05
CA TYR A 145 -3.03 -11.85 -5.57
C TYR A 145 -1.69 -12.20 -4.91
N LEU A 146 -0.83 -11.23 -4.66
CA LEU A 146 0.42 -11.45 -3.93
C LEU A 146 0.17 -11.91 -2.48
N ILE A 147 -0.80 -11.32 -1.77
CA ILE A 147 -1.20 -11.77 -0.44
C ILE A 147 -1.72 -13.21 -0.49
N TYR A 148 -2.58 -13.53 -1.47
CA TYR A 148 -3.08 -14.90 -1.67
C TYR A 148 -1.94 -15.91 -1.87
N LEU A 149 -0.98 -15.58 -2.73
CA LEU A 149 0.20 -16.43 -2.94
C LEU A 149 1.02 -16.59 -1.66
N GLY A 150 1.24 -15.50 -0.91
CA GLY A 150 2.00 -15.54 0.33
C GLY A 150 1.34 -16.37 1.43
N PHE A 151 0.00 -16.41 1.49
CA PHE A 151 -0.71 -17.32 2.39
C PHE A 151 -0.59 -18.79 1.96
N ASN A 152 -0.72 -19.09 0.67
CA ASN A 152 -0.64 -20.45 0.13
C ASN A 152 0.78 -21.04 0.13
N LEU A 153 1.79 -20.19 -0.06
CA LEU A 153 3.20 -20.55 -0.09
C LEU A 153 3.78 -20.50 1.33
N PRO A 154 5.03 -20.88 1.51
CA PRO A 154 5.62 -21.12 2.83
C PRO A 154 5.68 -19.88 3.75
N MET A 155 5.16 -18.70 3.39
CA MET A 155 5.27 -17.49 4.22
C MET A 155 4.53 -17.63 5.56
N MET A 156 3.25 -18.00 5.52
CA MET A 156 2.40 -18.11 6.72
C MET A 156 1.98 -19.55 7.02
N GLU A 157 2.31 -20.51 6.15
CA GLU A 157 1.98 -21.94 6.27
C GLU A 157 0.49 -22.19 6.57
N THR A 158 -0.36 -21.43 5.91
CA THR A 158 -1.82 -21.49 6.10
C THR A 158 -2.37 -22.79 5.51
N PRO A 159 -3.22 -23.56 6.21
CA PRO A 159 -3.94 -24.70 5.65
C PRO A 159 -4.76 -24.27 4.43
N LYS A 160 -4.78 -25.12 3.38
CA LYS A 160 -5.40 -24.76 2.09
C LYS A 160 -6.87 -24.35 2.19
N ASP A 161 -7.62 -24.98 3.05
CA ASP A 161 -9.04 -24.68 3.33
C ASP A 161 -9.23 -23.35 4.07
N LYS A 162 -8.20 -22.82 4.73
CA LYS A 162 -8.21 -21.57 5.49
C LYS A 162 -7.64 -20.36 4.73
N VAL A 163 -6.93 -20.58 3.62
CA VAL A 163 -6.33 -19.48 2.85
C VAL A 163 -7.37 -18.47 2.37
N LEU A 164 -8.47 -18.94 1.80
CA LEU A 164 -9.49 -18.03 1.26
C LEU A 164 -10.23 -17.24 2.35
N PRO A 165 -10.69 -17.83 3.45
CA PRO A 165 -11.25 -17.08 4.57
C PRO A 165 -10.26 -16.06 5.15
N TYR A 166 -8.99 -16.43 5.32
CA TYR A 166 -7.96 -15.53 5.85
C TYR A 166 -7.71 -14.35 4.91
N LEU A 167 -7.64 -14.62 3.60
CA LEU A 167 -7.52 -13.58 2.57
C LEU A 167 -8.70 -12.61 2.62
N ILE A 168 -9.95 -13.10 2.70
CA ILE A 168 -11.14 -12.25 2.75
C ILE A 168 -11.09 -11.32 3.96
N VAL A 169 -10.79 -11.83 5.14
CA VAL A 169 -10.67 -11.00 6.35
C VAL A 169 -9.54 -9.98 6.20
N THR A 170 -8.39 -10.38 5.66
CA THR A 170 -7.25 -9.47 5.41
C THR A 170 -7.62 -8.36 4.43
N ILE A 171 -8.36 -8.67 3.36
CA ILE A 171 -8.86 -7.68 2.40
C ILE A 171 -9.83 -6.71 3.07
N LEU A 172 -10.78 -7.21 3.87
CA LEU A 172 -11.72 -6.34 4.60
C LEU A 172 -10.99 -5.38 5.53
N VAL A 173 -10.00 -5.86 6.26
CA VAL A 173 -9.15 -5.02 7.10
C VAL A 173 -8.40 -3.97 6.27
N ALA A 174 -7.79 -4.37 5.15
CA ALA A 174 -7.08 -3.44 4.27
C ALA A 174 -8.02 -2.35 3.71
N ILE A 175 -9.24 -2.71 3.34
CA ILE A 175 -10.28 -1.76 2.89
C ILE A 175 -10.61 -0.78 4.03
N VAL A 176 -10.89 -1.27 5.22
CA VAL A 176 -11.22 -0.42 6.39
C VAL A 176 -10.09 0.56 6.69
N LEU A 177 -8.84 0.09 6.73
CA LEU A 177 -7.67 0.95 6.94
C LEU A 177 -7.54 2.02 5.85
N THR A 178 -7.76 1.65 4.59
CA THR A 178 -7.69 2.57 3.45
C THR A 178 -8.84 3.61 3.49
N VAL A 179 -10.04 3.19 3.86
CA VAL A 179 -11.20 4.10 4.04
C VAL A 179 -10.94 5.08 5.17
N ILE A 180 -10.42 4.63 6.30
CA ILE A 180 -10.02 5.51 7.42
C ILE A 180 -8.98 6.53 6.94
N MET A 181 -7.95 6.08 6.24
CA MET A 181 -6.94 6.97 5.66
C MET A 181 -7.59 8.02 4.74
N GLY A 182 -8.45 7.58 3.83
CA GLY A 182 -9.17 8.46 2.90
C GLY A 182 -10.06 9.47 3.61
N ALA A 183 -10.79 9.04 4.64
CA ALA A 183 -11.62 9.92 5.46
C ALA A 183 -10.79 10.98 6.20
N VAL A 184 -9.68 10.59 6.82
CA VAL A 184 -8.78 11.53 7.51
C VAL A 184 -8.18 12.53 6.52
N LEU A 185 -7.66 12.07 5.38
CA LEU A 185 -7.16 12.95 4.33
C LEU A 185 -8.26 13.88 3.80
N GLY A 186 -9.47 13.35 3.58
CA GLY A 186 -10.63 14.13 3.17
C GLY A 186 -10.97 15.23 4.16
N THR A 187 -11.12 14.91 5.45
CA THR A 187 -11.46 15.91 6.47
C THR A 187 -10.40 16.99 6.61
N ILE A 188 -9.12 16.64 6.64
CA ILE A 188 -8.03 17.61 6.78
C ILE A 188 -7.98 18.58 5.59
N PHE A 189 -8.15 18.06 4.36
CA PHE A 189 -7.89 18.84 3.15
C PHE A 189 -9.14 19.40 2.45
N THR A 190 -10.36 18.93 2.79
CA THR A 190 -11.61 19.56 2.31
C THR A 190 -12.11 20.61 3.27
N VAL A 191 -12.03 20.39 4.58
CA VAL A 191 -12.46 21.35 5.60
C VAL A 191 -11.44 22.48 5.78
N GLY A 192 -10.12 22.19 5.63
CA GLY A 192 -9.05 23.19 5.72
C GLY A 192 -8.87 24.04 4.45
N ALA A 193 -9.33 23.56 3.29
CA ALA A 193 -9.44 24.33 2.06
C ALA A 193 -10.79 25.04 2.07
N GLY A 194 -10.93 26.07 2.90
CA GLY A 194 -12.00 27.04 2.70
C GLY A 194 -12.01 27.39 1.23
N PHE A 195 -13.10 27.06 0.53
CA PHE A 195 -13.29 27.25 -0.91
C PHE A 195 -12.88 28.68 -1.29
N ARG A 196 -11.66 28.87 -1.74
CA ARG A 196 -11.31 29.99 -2.59
C ARG A 196 -11.63 29.55 -4.02
N ALA A 197 -12.91 29.59 -4.36
CA ALA A 197 -13.33 29.67 -5.74
C ALA A 197 -12.79 31.00 -6.27
N PHE A 198 -11.95 30.95 -7.29
CA PHE A 198 -11.59 32.08 -8.11
C PHE A 198 -12.51 32.13 -9.32
#